data_5a33c307581424570211203b8e6da6ab
#
_entry.id   5a33c307581424570211203b8e6da6ab
#
_cell.length_a   1.000
_cell.length_b   1.000
_cell.length_c   1.000
_cell.angle_alpha   90.00
_cell.angle_beta   90.00
_cell.angle_gamma   90.00
#
_symmetry.space_group_name_H-M   'P 1'
#
loop_
_entity.id
_entity.type
_entity.pdbx_description
1 polymer ?
#
loop_
_entity_poly.entity_id
_entity_poly.type
_entity_poly.pdbx_seq_one_letter_code
_entity_poly.pdbx_strand_id
1 'polypeptide(L)' 'MAKNIRLKVARIQLDLSQQQLADAVDVTRQTISAIERGDYNPTINLCINICKVLGVTLNDLFWEE' A
#
# COMPACT_ATOMS: atom_id res chain seq x y z
N MET A 1 14.28 5.36 2.65
CA MET A 1 12.89 5.70 2.33
C MET A 1 12.07 5.83 3.58
N ALA A 2 11.15 6.77 3.60
CA ALA A 2 10.27 6.95 4.75
C ALA A 2 9.22 5.83 4.83
N LYS A 3 8.79 5.52 6.05
CA LYS A 3 7.69 4.58 6.24
C LYS A 3 6.43 5.12 5.57
N ASN A 4 5.63 4.23 5.02
CA ASN A 4 4.36 4.63 4.43
C ASN A 4 3.23 4.38 5.41
N ILE A 5 3.11 5.29 6.36
CA ILE A 5 2.07 5.21 7.39
C ILE A 5 0.69 5.41 6.79
N ARG A 6 0.58 6.23 5.74
CA ARG A 6 -0.71 6.47 5.08
C ARG A 6 -1.28 5.20 4.46
N LEU A 7 -0.42 4.37 3.86
CA LEU A 7 -0.87 3.07 3.35
C LEU A 7 -1.39 2.19 4.48
N LYS A 8 -0.64 2.12 5.57
CA LYS A 8 -1.05 1.30 6.71
C LYS A 8 -2.39 1.78 7.27
N VAL A 9 -2.56 3.08 7.46
CA VAL A 9 -3.81 3.64 8.00
C VAL A 9 -4.98 3.34 7.05
N ALA A 10 -4.81 3.57 5.76
CA ALA A 10 -5.87 3.33 4.79
C ALA A 10 -6.28 1.86 4.77
N ARG A 11 -5.31 0.96 4.86
CA ARG A 11 -5.57 -0.47 4.91
C ARG A 11 -6.38 -0.84 6.15
N ILE A 12 -5.96 -0.34 7.31
CA ILE A 12 -6.61 -0.64 8.58
C ILE A 12 -8.03 -0.09 8.63
N GLN A 13 -8.25 1.08 8.04
CA GLN A 13 -9.59 1.68 7.99
C GLN A 13 -10.59 0.81 7.25
N LEU A 14 -10.13 -0.04 6.33
CA LEU A 14 -10.98 -0.98 5.62
C LEU A 14 -10.95 -2.37 6.25
N ASP A 15 -10.35 -2.51 7.43
CA ASP A 15 -10.23 -3.80 8.13
C ASP A 15 -9.51 -4.86 7.30
N LEU A 16 -8.56 -4.44 6.49
CA LEU A 16 -7.76 -5.36 5.68
C LEU A 16 -6.46 -5.70 6.40
N SER A 17 -6.14 -6.99 6.45
CA SER A 17 -4.80 -7.41 6.87
C SER A 17 -3.80 -7.16 5.74
N GLN A 18 -2.51 -7.23 6.07
CA GLN A 18 -1.48 -7.16 5.04
C GLN A 18 -1.64 -8.26 4.01
N GLN A 19 -2.01 -9.47 4.46
CA GLN A 19 -2.20 -10.60 3.55
C GLN A 19 -3.40 -10.36 2.64
N GLN A 20 -4.48 -9.83 3.16
CA GLN A 20 -5.67 -9.55 2.35
C GLN A 20 -5.38 -8.53 1.27
N LEU A 21 -4.67 -7.46 1.63
CA LEU A 21 -4.30 -6.47 0.63
C LEU A 21 -3.34 -7.07 -0.41
N ALA A 22 -2.36 -7.85 0.04
CA ALA A 22 -1.41 -8.49 -0.88
C ALA A 22 -2.14 -9.39 -1.87
N ASP A 23 -3.10 -10.19 -1.39
CA ASP A 23 -3.89 -11.07 -2.26
C ASP A 23 -4.69 -10.26 -3.27
N ALA A 24 -5.24 -9.12 -2.86
CA ALA A 24 -6.06 -8.29 -3.73
C ALA A 24 -5.25 -7.64 -4.86
N VAL A 25 -3.96 -7.41 -4.65
CA VAL A 25 -3.09 -6.79 -5.66
C VAL A 25 -2.06 -7.77 -6.22
N ASP A 26 -2.22 -9.04 -5.89
CA ASP A 26 -1.44 -10.14 -6.48
C ASP A 26 0.06 -10.05 -6.19
N VAL A 27 0.40 -9.76 -4.93
CA VAL A 27 1.78 -9.78 -4.46
C VAL A 27 1.83 -10.55 -3.13
N THR A 28 3.03 -10.74 -2.60
CA THR A 28 3.18 -11.43 -1.31
C THR A 28 2.97 -10.45 -0.15
N ARG A 29 2.61 -11.01 1.03
CA ARG A 29 2.48 -10.21 2.24
C ARG A 29 3.79 -9.47 2.56
N GLN A 30 4.94 -10.10 2.33
CA GLN A 30 6.23 -9.46 2.56
C GLN A 30 6.38 -8.19 1.75
N THR A 31 5.86 -8.16 0.52
CA THR A 31 5.92 -6.96 -0.31
C THR A 31 5.13 -5.83 0.32
N ILE A 32 3.91 -6.09 0.78
CA ILE A 32 3.10 -5.06 1.44
C ILE A 32 3.79 -4.59 2.73
N SER A 33 4.27 -5.52 3.53
CA SER A 33 4.98 -5.18 4.77
C SER A 33 6.20 -4.30 4.48
N ALA A 34 6.97 -4.64 3.45
CA ALA A 34 8.17 -3.87 3.09
C ALA A 34 7.81 -2.46 2.62
N ILE A 35 6.71 -2.31 1.87
CA ILE A 35 6.25 -0.97 1.45
C ILE A 35 5.89 -0.14 2.69
N GLU A 36 5.16 -0.72 3.63
CA GLU A 36 4.74 0.00 4.83
C GLU A 36 5.93 0.40 5.70
N ARG A 37 6.99 -0.42 5.73
CA ARG A 37 8.20 -0.09 6.49
C ARG A 37 9.10 0.93 5.76
N GLY A 38 8.87 1.16 4.47
CA GLY A 38 9.73 2.02 3.67
C GLY A 38 10.95 1.30 3.11
N ASP A 39 10.94 -0.04 3.12
CA ASP A 39 12.06 -0.85 2.65
C ASP A 39 11.94 -1.25 1.18
N TYR A 40 10.82 -0.99 0.55
CA TYR A 40 10.57 -1.38 -0.83
C TYR A 40 9.87 -0.24 -1.56
N ASN A 41 10.36 0.07 -2.75
CA ASN A 41 9.82 1.13 -3.59
C ASN A 41 8.95 0.49 -4.66
N PRO A 42 7.62 0.49 -4.52
CA PRO A 42 6.75 -0.23 -5.46
C PRO A 42 6.76 0.41 -6.85
N THR A 43 6.47 -0.42 -7.86
CA THR A 43 6.28 0.09 -9.22
C THR A 43 5.04 0.96 -9.26
N ILE A 44 4.95 1.82 -10.30
CA ILE A 44 3.76 2.66 -10.45
C ILE A 44 2.50 1.82 -10.64
N ASN A 45 2.60 0.71 -11.35
CA ASN A 45 1.45 -0.16 -11.55
C ASN A 45 0.96 -0.75 -10.23
N LEU A 46 1.87 -1.17 -9.37
CA LEU A 46 1.49 -1.68 -8.05
C LEU A 46 0.86 -0.58 -7.20
N CYS A 47 1.41 0.63 -7.24
CA CYS A 47 0.83 1.77 -6.54
C CYS A 47 -0.61 2.03 -7.00
N ILE A 48 -0.85 2.00 -8.30
CA ILE A 48 -2.19 2.21 -8.85
C ILE A 48 -3.15 1.13 -8.36
N ASN A 49 -2.72 -0.14 -8.40
CA ASN A 49 -3.57 -1.23 -7.97
C ASN A 49 -3.91 -1.15 -6.49
N ILE A 50 -2.95 -0.81 -5.66
CA ILE A 50 -3.18 -0.62 -4.22
C ILE A 50 -4.20 0.50 -4.00
N CYS A 51 -4.03 1.62 -4.70
CA CYS A 51 -4.95 2.75 -4.55
C CYS A 51 -6.36 2.38 -4.98
N LYS A 52 -6.52 1.60 -6.05
CA LYS A 52 -7.84 1.16 -6.50
C LYS A 52 -8.52 0.29 -5.46
N VAL A 53 -7.79 -0.64 -4.85
CA VAL A 53 -8.35 -1.52 -3.82
C VAL A 53 -8.78 -0.71 -2.60
N LEU A 54 -7.99 0.28 -2.21
CA LEU A 54 -8.26 1.08 -1.02
C LEU A 54 -9.20 2.26 -1.28
N GLY A 55 -9.53 2.54 -2.56
CA GLY A 55 -10.45 3.63 -2.90
C GLY A 55 -9.86 5.01 -2.65
N VAL A 56 -8.56 5.16 -2.85
CA VAL A 56 -7.85 6.42 -2.64
C VAL A 56 -7.03 6.76 -3.87
N THR A 57 -6.43 7.96 -3.86
CA THR A 57 -5.59 8.40 -4.99
C THR A 57 -4.13 8.13 -4.68
N LEU A 58 -3.30 8.22 -5.73
CA LEU A 58 -1.84 8.10 -5.56
C LEU A 58 -1.30 9.17 -4.62
N ASN A 59 -1.84 10.39 -4.70
CA ASN A 59 -1.43 11.47 -3.79
C ASN A 59 -1.73 11.13 -2.34
N ASP A 60 -2.81 10.40 -2.09
CA ASP A 60 -3.19 10.05 -0.72
C ASP A 60 -2.17 9.13 -0.06
N LEU A 61 -1.50 8.29 -0.84
CA LEU A 61 -0.66 7.24 -0.28
C LEU A 61 0.82 7.41 -0.59
N PHE A 62 1.18 7.85 -1.79
CA PHE A 62 2.54 7.71 -2.27
C PHE A 62 3.25 9.01 -2.57
N TRP A 63 2.54 10.13 -2.65
CA TRP A 63 3.17 11.41 -2.93
C TRP A 63 2.86 12.41 -1.83
N GLU A 64 3.87 13.23 -1.54
CA GLU A 64 3.72 14.33 -0.60
C GLU A 64 3.37 15.60 -1.36
N GLU A 65 2.62 16.43 -0.68
CA GLU A 65 2.26 17.74 -1.21
C GLU A 65 3.45 18.68 -1.25
#